data_c3d7471685853f1f7aa93778a1f9c587
#
_entry.id   c3d7471685853f1f7aa93778a1f9c587
#
_cell.length_a   1.000
_cell.length_b   1.000
_cell.length_c   1.000
_cell.angle_alpha   90.00
_cell.angle_beta   90.00
_cell.angle_gamma   90.00
#
_symmetry.space_group_name_H-M   'P 1'
#
loop_
_entity.id
_entity.type
_entity.pdbx_description
1 polymer ?
#
loop_
_entity_poly.entity_id
_entity_poly.type
_entity_poly.pdbx_seq_one_letter_code
_entity_poly.pdbx_strand_id
1 'polypeptide(L)'
;MICEAMKHGLTPSVIVFSREKLLWQLGLDKKTASNCKLYHLPYKNIKMWTDLSTCPGVMAAFSKQDIMKNSIAKSPVPLTLICDNIRTPDNLGAVIRVAAAAGAKHVLCTRGCCDAWAPKVILICIQVVP
;
A
#
# COMPACT_ATOMS: atom_id res chain seq x y z
N MET A 1 6.59 1.86 -3.38
CA MET A 1 5.30 1.27 -2.94
C MET A 1 4.97 -0.06 -3.62
N ILE A 2 4.73 -0.13 -4.96
CA ILE A 2 4.34 -1.40 -5.62
C ILE A 2 5.44 -2.45 -5.42
N CYS A 3 6.69 -2.12 -5.71
CA CYS A 3 7.84 -3.02 -5.52
C CYS A 3 7.96 -3.47 -4.05
N GLU A 4 7.71 -2.59 -3.11
CA GLU A 4 7.80 -2.90 -1.67
C GLU A 4 6.72 -3.89 -1.25
N ALA A 5 5.48 -3.66 -1.66
CA ALA A 5 4.39 -4.59 -1.44
C ALA A 5 4.71 -6.00 -2.00
N MET A 6 5.29 -6.06 -3.20
CA MET A 6 5.68 -7.32 -3.83
C MET A 6 6.85 -8.01 -3.11
N LYS A 7 7.84 -7.29 -2.60
CA LYS A 7 8.93 -7.84 -1.77
C LYS A 7 8.39 -8.49 -0.48
N HIS A 8 7.31 -7.97 0.06
CA HIS A 8 6.61 -8.55 1.22
C HIS A 8 5.63 -9.67 0.86
N GLY A 9 5.73 -10.24 -0.34
CA GLY A 9 4.96 -11.41 -0.76
C GLY A 9 3.53 -11.11 -1.23
N LEU A 10 3.18 -9.83 -1.40
CA LEU A 10 1.88 -9.47 -1.97
C LEU A 10 1.92 -9.58 -3.50
N THR A 11 0.92 -10.24 -4.07
CA THR A 11 0.77 -10.37 -5.51
C THR A 11 -0.31 -9.42 -6.01
N PRO A 12 0.01 -8.51 -6.95
CA PRO A 12 -1.00 -7.64 -7.53
C PRO A 12 -1.96 -8.44 -8.41
N SER A 13 -3.26 -8.16 -8.30
CA SER A 13 -4.28 -8.74 -9.18
C SER A 13 -4.35 -8.04 -10.54
N VAL A 14 -4.05 -6.75 -10.54
CA VAL A 14 -4.06 -5.89 -11.73
C VAL A 14 -2.92 -4.89 -11.65
N ILE A 15 -2.24 -4.69 -12.78
CA ILE A 15 -1.30 -3.57 -12.97
C ILE A 15 -1.73 -2.78 -14.20
N VAL A 16 -1.83 -1.47 -14.05
CA VAL A 16 -2.08 -0.51 -15.13
C VAL A 16 -0.83 0.33 -15.32
N PHE A 17 -0.35 0.47 -16.54
CA PHE A 17 0.88 1.20 -16.85
C PHE A 17 0.76 2.02 -18.13
N SER A 18 1.54 3.10 -18.22
CA SER A 18 1.58 3.98 -19.38
C SER A 18 2.76 3.75 -20.31
N ARG A 19 3.82 3.08 -19.82
CA ARG A 19 5.02 2.75 -20.59
C ARG A 19 5.54 1.40 -20.13
N GLU A 20 5.91 0.52 -21.06
CA GLU A 20 6.46 -0.81 -20.75
C GLU A 20 7.70 -0.77 -19.87
N LYS A 21 8.55 0.25 -20.03
CA LYS A 21 9.74 0.44 -19.19
C LYS A 21 9.41 0.45 -17.69
N LEU A 22 8.22 0.90 -17.30
CA LEU A 22 7.77 0.92 -15.90
C LEU A 22 7.54 -0.49 -15.35
N LEU A 23 7.12 -1.44 -16.19
CA LEU A 23 6.97 -2.84 -15.78
C LEU A 23 8.32 -3.48 -15.45
N TRP A 24 9.34 -3.19 -16.27
CA TRP A 24 10.70 -3.69 -16.02
C TRP A 24 11.27 -3.18 -14.69
N GLN A 25 10.97 -1.92 -14.36
CA GLN A 25 11.38 -1.32 -13.08
C GLN A 25 10.68 -1.95 -11.86
N LEU A 26 9.51 -2.57 -12.06
CA LEU A 26 8.80 -3.27 -10.99
C LEU A 26 9.42 -4.64 -10.64
N GLY A 27 10.32 -5.16 -11.48
CA GLY A 27 10.96 -6.46 -11.25
C GLY A 27 9.96 -7.63 -11.26
N LEU A 28 8.93 -7.56 -12.12
CA LEU A 28 7.93 -8.63 -12.22
C LEU A 28 8.58 -9.92 -12.65
N ASP A 29 8.52 -10.94 -11.79
CA ASP A 29 8.91 -12.29 -12.17
C ASP A 29 7.81 -12.97 -13.03
N LYS A 30 8.18 -14.06 -13.72
CA LYS A 30 7.26 -14.79 -14.60
C LYS A 30 6.02 -15.31 -13.86
N LYS A 31 6.16 -15.66 -12.60
CA LYS A 31 5.07 -16.19 -11.76
C LYS A 31 4.07 -15.09 -11.39
N THR A 32 4.56 -13.92 -11.02
CA THR A 32 3.73 -12.75 -10.72
C THR A 32 3.04 -12.24 -11.97
N ALA A 33 3.74 -12.19 -13.10
CA ALA A 33 3.18 -11.77 -14.38
C ALA A 33 2.06 -12.69 -14.89
N SER A 34 2.14 -14.01 -14.66
CA SER A 34 1.10 -14.95 -15.09
C SER A 34 -0.18 -14.86 -14.26
N ASN A 35 -0.11 -14.39 -13.03
CA ASN A 35 -1.28 -14.26 -12.14
C ASN A 35 -1.85 -12.82 -12.08
N CYS A 36 -1.25 -11.89 -12.79
CA CYS A 36 -1.61 -10.48 -12.78
C CYS A 36 -2.15 -10.04 -14.15
N LYS A 37 -3.27 -9.34 -14.15
CA LYS A 37 -3.79 -8.72 -15.38
C LYS A 37 -3.04 -7.41 -15.65
N LEU A 38 -2.45 -7.31 -16.84
CA LEU A 38 -1.67 -6.15 -17.28
C LEU A 38 -2.48 -5.31 -18.27
N TYR A 39 -2.64 -4.03 -18.00
CA TYR A 39 -3.34 -3.09 -18.90
C TYR A 39 -2.44 -1.91 -19.26
N HIS A 40 -2.23 -1.72 -20.55
CA HIS A 40 -1.57 -0.53 -21.08
C HIS A 40 -2.60 0.56 -21.30
N LEU A 41 -2.46 1.71 -20.65
CA LEU A 41 -3.33 2.87 -20.80
C LEU A 41 -2.52 4.16 -21.02
N PRO A 42 -3.09 5.15 -21.75
CA PRO A 42 -2.47 6.46 -21.88
C PRO A 42 -2.22 7.10 -20.50
N TYR A 43 -1.08 7.76 -20.35
CA TYR A 43 -0.69 8.43 -19.09
C TYR A 43 -1.78 9.36 -18.54
N LYS A 44 -2.50 10.06 -19.42
CA LYS A 44 -3.59 10.97 -19.06
C LYS A 44 -4.68 10.25 -18.26
N ASN A 45 -5.03 9.04 -18.67
CA ASN A 45 -6.07 8.25 -17.99
C ASN A 45 -5.61 7.81 -16.59
N ILE A 46 -4.36 7.34 -16.46
CA ILE A 46 -3.80 6.93 -15.17
C ILE A 46 -3.71 8.14 -14.23
N LYS A 47 -3.32 9.31 -14.75
CA LYS A 47 -3.25 10.54 -13.97
C LYS A 47 -4.61 10.96 -13.41
N MET A 48 -5.71 10.72 -14.14
CA MET A 48 -7.07 11.04 -13.66
C MET A 48 -7.53 10.15 -12.50
N TRP A 49 -6.93 8.97 -12.32
CA TRP A 49 -7.33 8.01 -11.29
C TRP A 49 -6.51 8.13 -10.00
N THR A 50 -5.56 9.03 -9.95
CA THR A 50 -4.70 9.20 -8.77
C THR A 50 -4.85 10.59 -8.18
N ASP A 51 -4.92 10.67 -6.86
CA ASP A 51 -4.89 11.91 -6.09
C ASP A 51 -3.45 12.40 -5.81
N LEU A 52 -2.44 11.67 -6.31
CA LEU A 52 -1.05 12.06 -6.13
C LEU A 52 -0.72 13.29 -6.98
N SER A 53 -0.03 14.25 -6.39
CA SER A 53 0.47 15.44 -7.08
C SER A 53 1.37 15.07 -8.27
N THR A 54 2.16 14.01 -8.13
CA THR A 54 3.01 13.46 -9.18
C THR A 54 2.60 12.02 -9.46
N CYS A 55 1.99 11.78 -10.63
CA CYS A 55 1.60 10.45 -11.05
C CYS A 55 2.82 9.69 -11.62
N PRO A 56 3.16 8.52 -11.09
CA PRO A 56 4.30 7.72 -11.61
C PRO A 56 4.00 7.04 -12.95
N GLY A 57 2.76 7.09 -13.43
CA GLY A 57 2.34 6.44 -14.68
C GLY A 57 2.18 4.92 -14.58
N VAL A 58 2.14 4.38 -13.36
CA VAL A 58 1.87 2.98 -13.06
C VAL A 58 1.04 2.89 -11.79
N MET A 59 0.05 1.99 -11.77
CA MET A 59 -0.81 1.68 -10.62
C MET A 59 -0.97 0.17 -10.50
N ALA A 60 -1.15 -0.31 -9.28
CA ALA A 60 -1.42 -1.72 -9.02
C ALA A 60 -2.55 -1.87 -7.99
N ALA A 61 -3.38 -2.88 -8.20
CA ALA A 61 -4.41 -3.27 -7.26
C ALA A 61 -4.00 -4.57 -6.55
N PHE A 62 -4.10 -4.57 -5.22
CA PHE A 62 -3.84 -5.72 -4.36
C PHE A 62 -5.12 -6.11 -3.62
N SER A 63 -5.28 -7.40 -3.34
CA SER A 63 -6.38 -7.87 -2.51
C SER A 63 -6.18 -7.42 -1.07
N LYS A 64 -7.20 -6.76 -0.49
CA LYS A 64 -7.19 -6.37 0.92
C LYS A 64 -7.08 -7.59 1.85
N GLN A 65 -7.67 -8.72 1.48
CA GLN A 65 -7.61 -9.95 2.24
C GLN A 65 -6.19 -10.52 2.30
N ASP A 66 -5.43 -10.44 1.20
CA ASP A 66 -4.05 -10.92 1.16
C ASP A 66 -3.12 -10.02 1.97
N ILE A 67 -3.36 -8.70 1.94
CA ILE A 67 -2.64 -7.75 2.79
C ILE A 67 -2.88 -8.09 4.27
N MET A 68 -4.12 -8.34 4.68
CA MET A 68 -4.45 -8.66 6.07
C MET A 68 -3.83 -9.98 6.54
N LYS A 69 -3.75 -11.00 5.69
CA LYS A 69 -3.13 -12.30 6.01
C LYS A 69 -1.63 -12.21 6.19
N ASN A 70 -0.96 -11.37 5.40
CA ASN A 70 0.50 -11.24 5.38
C ASN A 70 1.05 -10.18 6.34
N SER A 71 0.17 -9.43 7.02
CA SER A 71 0.55 -8.30 7.88
C SER A 71 0.93 -8.67 9.31
N ILE A 72 1.03 -9.96 9.64
CA ILE A 72 1.35 -10.38 11.01
C ILE A 72 2.86 -10.34 11.21
N ALA A 73 3.32 -9.47 12.10
CA ALA A 73 4.71 -9.45 12.54
C ALA A 73 5.12 -10.83 13.09
N LYS A 74 6.35 -11.28 12.79
CA LYS A 74 6.85 -12.60 13.22
C LYS A 74 6.86 -12.75 14.75
N SER A 75 7.00 -11.66 15.51
CA SER A 75 6.98 -11.63 16.98
C SER A 75 6.35 -10.32 17.44
N PRO A 76 5.02 -10.20 17.41
CA PRO A 76 4.36 -8.95 17.77
C PRO A 76 4.49 -8.69 19.27
N VAL A 77 4.81 -7.45 19.63
CA VAL A 77 4.70 -6.98 21.02
C VAL A 77 3.22 -6.98 21.40
N PRO A 78 2.83 -7.46 22.61
CA PRO A 78 1.44 -7.49 23.07
C PRO A 78 0.91 -6.07 23.37
N LEU A 79 1.05 -5.18 22.40
CA LEU A 79 0.66 -3.79 22.44
C LEU A 79 -0.46 -3.55 21.42
N THR A 80 -1.55 -2.97 21.89
CA THR A 80 -2.65 -2.50 21.05
C THR A 80 -2.75 -0.99 21.17
N LEU A 81 -2.64 -0.28 20.05
CA LEU A 81 -2.91 1.15 19.99
C LEU A 81 -4.36 1.41 19.62
N ILE A 82 -5.00 2.36 20.29
CA ILE A 82 -6.34 2.81 19.95
C ILE A 82 -6.22 4.25 19.45
N CYS A 83 -6.56 4.44 18.18
CA CYS A 83 -6.64 5.74 17.54
C CYS A 83 -8.06 6.25 17.65
N ASP A 84 -8.25 7.34 18.37
CA ASP A 84 -9.56 7.96 18.52
C ASP A 84 -9.61 9.31 17.80
N ASN A 85 -10.58 9.46 16.89
CA ASN A 85 -10.90 10.72 16.20
C ASN A 85 -9.71 11.35 15.44
N ILE A 86 -8.77 10.51 14.91
CA ILE A 86 -7.67 10.99 14.07
C ILE A 86 -8.18 11.21 12.64
N ARG A 87 -8.47 12.46 12.30
CA ARG A 87 -9.11 12.83 11.03
C ARG A 87 -8.16 13.07 9.88
N THR A 88 -6.92 13.41 10.15
CA THR A 88 -5.91 13.71 9.12
C THR A 88 -5.17 12.45 8.68
N PRO A 89 -5.15 12.14 7.37
CA PRO A 89 -4.43 10.99 6.83
C PRO A 89 -2.94 10.96 7.20
N ASP A 90 -2.30 12.12 7.25
CA ASP A 90 -0.88 12.26 7.59
C ASP A 90 -0.61 11.76 9.02
N ASN A 91 -1.46 12.16 9.99
CA ASN A 91 -1.31 11.74 11.38
C ASN A 91 -1.60 10.25 11.56
N LEU A 92 -2.69 9.75 10.96
CA LEU A 92 -3.03 8.33 11.06
C LEU A 92 -1.95 7.45 10.42
N GLY A 93 -1.46 7.83 9.24
CA GLY A 93 -0.39 7.13 8.56
C GLY A 93 0.91 7.09 9.38
N ALA A 94 1.27 8.23 10.01
CA ALA A 94 2.45 8.30 10.89
C ALA A 94 2.31 7.39 12.12
N VAL A 95 1.14 7.37 12.77
CA VAL A 95 0.86 6.50 13.92
C VAL A 95 0.94 5.03 13.52
N ILE A 96 0.31 4.61 12.42
CA ILE A 96 0.34 3.23 11.94
C ILE A 96 1.79 2.81 11.63
N ARG A 97 2.56 3.68 10.99
CA ARG A 97 3.98 3.43 10.68
C ARG A 97 4.81 3.20 11.94
N VAL A 98 4.68 4.07 12.95
CA VAL A 98 5.40 3.94 14.22
C VAL A 98 4.96 2.69 14.97
N ALA A 99 3.66 2.40 15.00
CA ALA A 99 3.12 1.18 15.60
C ALA A 99 3.69 -0.09 14.95
N ALA A 100 3.77 -0.11 13.61
CA ALA A 100 4.35 -1.22 12.87
C ALA A 100 5.85 -1.38 13.16
N ALA A 101 6.62 -0.28 13.19
CA ALA A 101 8.04 -0.30 13.53
C ALA A 101 8.30 -0.77 14.97
N ALA A 102 7.42 -0.42 15.90
CA ALA A 102 7.47 -0.89 17.28
C ALA A 102 7.00 -2.34 17.45
N GLY A 103 6.52 -3.01 16.40
CA GLY A 103 6.02 -4.37 16.44
C GLY A 103 4.66 -4.50 17.14
N ALA A 104 3.87 -3.44 17.23
CA ALA A 104 2.54 -3.49 17.85
C ALA A 104 1.65 -4.55 17.19
N LYS A 105 0.93 -5.30 18.00
CA LYS A 105 0.06 -6.39 17.53
C LYS A 105 -1.16 -5.88 16.78
N HIS A 106 -1.76 -4.78 17.28
CA HIS A 106 -2.98 -4.22 16.70
C HIS A 106 -2.96 -2.68 16.71
N VAL A 107 -3.58 -2.10 15.70
CA VAL A 107 -3.99 -0.70 15.68
C VAL A 107 -5.50 -0.67 15.43
N LEU A 108 -6.25 -0.15 16.38
CA LEU A 108 -7.70 -0.02 16.32
C LEU A 108 -8.05 1.45 16.05
N CYS A 109 -8.90 1.69 15.08
CA CYS A 109 -9.38 3.03 14.75
C CYS A 109 -10.87 3.15 15.08
N THR A 110 -11.27 4.19 15.83
CA THR A 110 -12.67 4.48 16.07
C THR A 110 -13.34 5.04 14.80
N ARG A 111 -14.68 5.10 14.79
CA ARG A 111 -15.47 5.65 13.67
C ARG A 111 -15.15 7.12 13.34
N GLY A 112 -14.57 7.86 14.26
CA GLY A 112 -14.16 9.26 14.05
C GLY A 112 -12.84 9.42 13.32
N CYS A 113 -12.09 8.33 13.07
CA CYS A 113 -10.84 8.36 12.30
C CYS A 113 -11.11 8.43 10.80
N CYS A 114 -10.15 8.99 10.05
CA CYS A 114 -10.13 8.84 8.59
C CYS A 114 -9.92 7.37 8.22
N ASP A 115 -10.26 7.01 6.97
CA ASP A 115 -10.10 5.63 6.49
C ASP A 115 -8.61 5.25 6.44
N ALA A 116 -8.23 4.24 7.22
CA ALA A 116 -6.87 3.71 7.25
C ALA A 116 -6.41 3.12 5.89
N TRP A 117 -7.36 2.78 5.02
CA TRP A 117 -7.10 2.27 3.67
C TRP A 117 -7.10 3.37 2.60
N ALA A 118 -7.32 4.62 2.99
CA ALA A 118 -7.21 5.73 2.05
C ALA A 118 -5.80 5.77 1.43
N PRO A 119 -5.67 6.03 0.12
CA PRO A 119 -4.39 6.03 -0.59
C PRO A 119 -3.31 6.90 0.07
N LYS A 120 -3.72 8.04 0.63
CA LYS A 120 -2.82 8.97 1.31
C LYS A 120 -2.29 8.40 2.63
N VAL A 121 -3.11 7.69 3.41
CA VAL A 121 -2.69 7.00 4.64
C VAL A 121 -1.69 5.90 4.31
N ILE A 122 -2.00 5.06 3.32
CA ILE A 122 -1.12 3.97 2.87
C ILE A 122 0.22 4.52 2.40
N LEU A 123 0.22 5.60 1.63
CA LEU A 123 1.44 6.25 1.15
C LEU A 123 2.37 6.62 2.32
N ILE A 124 1.82 7.21 3.38
CA ILE A 124 2.59 7.68 4.53
C ILE A 124 3.07 6.52 5.39
N CYS A 125 2.28 5.45 5.52
CA CYS A 125 2.68 4.24 6.24
C CYS A 125 3.94 3.60 5.63
N ILE A 126 4.08 3.62 4.31
CA ILE A 126 5.15 2.92 3.58
C ILE A 126 6.43 3.78 3.46
N GLN A 127 6.35 5.09 3.65
CA GLN A 127 7.45 6.02 3.37
C GLN A 127 8.73 5.84 4.20
N VAL A 128 8.73 5.02 5.24
CA VAL A 128 9.96 4.75 6.01
C VAL A 128 9.92 3.34 6.60
N VAL A 129 10.41 2.38 5.85
CA VAL A 129 11.12 1.24 6.42
C VAL A 129 12.43 1.19 5.64
N PRO A 130 13.58 1.43 6.29
CA PRO A 130 14.88 1.28 5.65
C PRO A 130 15.11 -0.19 5.29
#